data_a6569e5ffe5e914d8a2827bad784b1fd
#
_entry.id   a6569e5ffe5e914d8a2827bad784b1fd
#
_cell.length_a   1.000
_cell.length_b   1.000
_cell.length_c   1.000
_cell.angle_alpha   90.00
_cell.angle_beta   90.00
_cell.angle_gamma   90.00
#
_symmetry.space_group_name_H-M   'P 1'
#
loop_
_entity.id
_entity.type
_entity.pdbx_description
1 polymer ?
#
loop_
_entity_poly.entity_id
_entity_poly.type
_entity_poly.pdbx_seq_one_letter_code
_entity_poly.pdbx_strand_id
1 'polypeptide(L)'
;CFNLCDSFPRLFGLIDESESGELDTVESANFKPVVDACTLCDMCFMVKCPYVPPHEFDLDFPHLMLRYRGWEAKNGNISFAARQLTETDRNGKMGCGMSSLANWACDNSNNLTRPILQAAAGIHRDAVLPEFSAKPLTDSGREKPEINTNAPAFGRKAVIYATCFGNYNNTAIGDATIKVLAQNGIETEIVYPRCCGMPQL
;
A
#
# COMPACT_ATOMS: atom_id res chain seq x y z
N CYS A 1 15.70 13.65 11.16
CA CYS A 1 15.58 13.08 9.78
C CYS A 1 16.42 11.82 9.61
N PHE A 2 17.72 11.87 9.92
CA PHE A 2 18.68 10.80 9.63
C PHE A 2 18.27 9.42 10.16
N ASN A 3 17.66 9.34 11.31
CA ASN A 3 17.20 8.09 11.93
C ASN A 3 15.74 7.75 11.64
N LEU A 4 15.05 8.53 10.80
CA LEU A 4 13.64 8.37 10.57
C LEU A 4 13.34 7.36 9.45
N CYS A 5 14.11 7.38 8.40
CA CYS A 5 13.97 6.48 7.24
C CYS A 5 15.30 6.36 6.47
N ASP A 6 15.33 5.46 5.48
CA ASP A 6 16.51 5.21 4.65
C ASP A 6 16.76 6.29 3.57
N SER A 7 15.74 7.10 3.25
CA SER A 7 15.84 8.14 2.21
C SER A 7 16.77 9.30 2.64
N PHE A 8 16.70 9.74 3.90
CA PHE A 8 17.55 10.85 4.36
C PHE A 8 19.03 10.52 4.46
N PRO A 9 19.47 9.36 5.00
CA PRO A 9 20.88 8.97 4.95
C PRO A 9 21.44 8.95 3.52
N ARG A 10 20.66 8.48 2.56
CA ARG A 10 21.06 8.48 1.14
C ARG A 10 21.20 9.90 0.59
N LEU A 11 20.26 10.80 0.96
CA LEU A 11 20.33 12.20 0.55
C LEU A 11 21.57 12.89 1.13
N PHE A 12 21.81 12.71 2.44
CA PHE A 12 22.96 13.35 3.08
C PHE A 12 24.28 12.75 2.59
N GLY A 13 24.37 11.42 2.42
CA GLY A 13 25.55 10.78 1.85
C GLY A 13 25.86 11.28 0.43
N LEU A 14 24.82 11.50 -0.38
CA LEU A 14 24.97 12.04 -1.74
C LEU A 14 25.56 13.45 -1.74
N ILE A 15 25.23 14.28 -0.73
CA ILE A 15 25.79 15.62 -0.58
C ILE A 15 27.22 15.54 -0.03
N ASP A 16 27.43 14.75 1.03
CA ASP A 16 28.73 14.61 1.68
C ASP A 16 29.81 14.03 0.72
N GLU A 17 29.41 13.19 -0.23
CA GLU A 17 30.28 12.58 -1.24
C GLU A 17 30.44 13.45 -2.51
N SER A 18 29.73 14.57 -2.63
CA SER A 18 29.82 15.46 -3.78
C SER A 18 31.15 16.25 -3.79
N GLU A 19 31.60 16.71 -4.96
CA GLU A 19 32.86 17.43 -5.10
C GLU A 19 32.93 18.72 -4.27
N SER A 20 31.79 19.43 -4.16
CA SER A 20 31.71 20.69 -3.40
C SER A 20 31.28 20.48 -1.94
N GLY A 21 30.77 19.29 -1.58
CA GLY A 21 30.08 19.07 -0.32
C GLY A 21 28.67 19.72 -0.28
N GLU A 22 28.16 20.15 -1.44
CA GLU A 22 26.87 20.81 -1.63
C GLU A 22 26.09 20.18 -2.78
N LEU A 23 24.83 20.62 -2.98
CA LEU A 23 23.95 20.07 -4.02
C LEU A 23 24.31 20.50 -5.44
N ASP A 24 25.10 21.53 -5.63
CA ASP A 24 25.40 22.16 -6.91
C ASP A 24 26.20 21.27 -7.87
N THR A 25 26.95 20.31 -7.34
CA THR A 25 27.72 19.33 -8.12
C THR A 25 27.02 17.95 -8.21
N VAL A 26 25.84 17.80 -7.63
CA VAL A 26 25.05 16.55 -7.66
C VAL A 26 24.17 16.50 -8.91
N GLU A 27 24.38 15.52 -9.78
CA GLU A 27 23.54 15.32 -10.95
C GLU A 27 22.11 14.87 -10.59
N SER A 28 21.12 15.36 -11.32
CA SER A 28 19.70 15.04 -11.07
C SER A 28 19.39 13.53 -11.07
N ALA A 29 20.09 12.74 -11.86
CA ALA A 29 19.90 11.29 -11.91
C ALA A 29 20.30 10.59 -10.60
N ASN A 30 21.23 11.17 -9.83
CA ASN A 30 21.74 10.60 -8.58
C ASN A 30 20.71 10.66 -7.43
N PHE A 31 19.64 11.45 -7.56
CA PHE A 31 18.55 11.50 -6.57
C PHE A 31 17.60 10.31 -6.63
N LYS A 32 17.65 9.49 -7.70
CA LYS A 32 16.72 8.35 -7.84
C LYS A 32 16.79 7.37 -6.66
N PRO A 33 17.97 6.94 -6.13
CA PRO A 33 18.03 6.09 -4.95
C PRO A 33 17.40 6.70 -3.68
N VAL A 34 17.41 8.03 -3.57
CA VAL A 34 16.76 8.78 -2.47
C VAL A 34 15.24 8.66 -2.59
N VAL A 35 14.73 8.85 -3.81
CA VAL A 35 13.30 8.74 -4.13
C VAL A 35 12.79 7.32 -3.93
N ASP A 36 13.53 6.32 -4.40
CA ASP A 36 13.17 4.91 -4.30
C ASP A 36 13.12 4.42 -2.84
N ALA A 37 13.97 4.98 -1.98
CA ALA A 37 13.99 4.66 -0.55
C ALA A 37 12.85 5.32 0.25
N CYS A 38 12.16 6.30 -0.30
CA CYS A 38 11.04 6.95 0.37
C CYS A 38 9.79 6.08 0.32
N THR A 39 9.20 5.75 1.46
CA THR A 39 7.98 4.95 1.57
C THR A 39 6.70 5.77 1.57
N LEU A 40 6.78 7.09 1.37
CA LEU A 40 5.64 8.02 1.42
C LEU A 40 4.83 7.92 2.72
N CYS A 41 5.46 7.55 3.83
CA CYS A 41 4.79 7.35 5.12
C CYS A 41 4.40 8.65 5.84
N ASP A 42 4.80 9.79 5.32
CA ASP A 42 4.50 11.14 5.81
C ASP A 42 5.03 11.49 7.21
N MET A 43 5.79 10.58 7.83
CA MET A 43 6.33 10.78 9.18
C MET A 43 7.23 12.03 9.30
N CYS A 44 8.03 12.32 8.26
CA CYS A 44 8.88 13.51 8.25
C CYS A 44 8.08 14.82 8.20
N PHE A 45 6.89 14.82 7.62
CA PHE A 45 5.99 15.96 7.59
C PHE A 45 5.20 16.09 8.91
N MET A 46 4.61 14.98 9.39
CA MET A 46 3.71 14.99 10.56
C MET A 46 4.43 15.08 11.89
N VAL A 47 5.65 14.53 12.02
CA VAL A 47 6.38 14.42 13.30
C VAL A 47 7.43 15.51 13.43
N LYS A 48 6.97 16.77 13.52
CA LYS A 48 7.79 17.91 13.96
C LYS A 48 9.01 18.26 13.09
N CYS A 49 8.94 18.12 11.78
CA CYS A 49 9.93 18.79 10.94
C CYS A 49 9.75 20.31 11.12
N PRO A 50 10.79 21.06 11.52
CA PRO A 50 10.66 22.50 11.76
C PRO A 50 10.48 23.31 10.47
N TYR A 51 10.69 22.71 9.32
CA TYR A 51 10.70 23.38 8.02
C TYR A 51 9.41 23.16 7.20
N VAL A 52 8.43 22.41 7.75
CA VAL A 52 7.10 22.29 7.11
C VAL A 52 6.26 23.54 7.33
N PRO A 53 5.16 23.77 6.58
CA PRO A 53 4.27 24.89 6.81
C PRO A 53 3.90 25.08 8.29
N PRO A 54 3.88 26.30 8.82
CA PRO A 54 3.99 27.59 8.14
C PRO A 54 5.42 28.16 7.99
N HIS A 55 6.45 27.33 8.03
CA HIS A 55 7.83 27.79 7.84
C HIS A 55 8.04 28.33 6.42
N GLU A 56 8.91 29.35 6.27
CA GLU A 56 9.18 29.99 4.95
C GLU A 56 9.69 29.02 3.87
N PHE A 57 10.34 27.92 4.25
CA PHE A 57 10.80 26.89 3.31
C PHE A 57 9.68 26.02 2.78
N ASP A 58 8.53 25.98 3.43
CA ASP A 58 7.34 25.23 2.99
C ASP A 58 7.67 23.80 2.52
N LEU A 59 8.53 23.10 3.29
CA LEU A 59 9.05 21.80 2.90
C LEU A 59 7.98 20.71 3.02
N ASP A 60 7.77 20.01 1.91
CA ASP A 60 6.96 18.81 1.84
C ASP A 60 7.75 17.72 1.09
N PHE A 61 8.60 17.02 1.84
CA PHE A 61 9.48 16.00 1.29
C PHE A 61 8.72 14.80 0.68
N PRO A 62 7.65 14.25 1.30
CA PRO A 62 6.87 13.17 0.69
C PRO A 62 6.24 13.56 -0.64
N HIS A 63 5.63 14.75 -0.72
CA HIS A 63 5.05 15.23 -1.98
C HIS A 63 6.11 15.51 -3.04
N LEU A 64 7.31 15.93 -2.67
CA LEU A 64 8.42 16.08 -3.61
C LEU A 64 8.80 14.72 -4.21
N MET A 65 8.92 13.68 -3.38
CA MET A 65 9.20 12.31 -3.84
C MET A 65 8.07 11.77 -4.72
N LEU A 66 6.83 12.04 -4.36
CA LEU A 66 5.65 11.66 -5.14
C LEU A 66 5.64 12.34 -6.52
N ARG A 67 5.98 13.64 -6.59
CA ARG A 67 6.09 14.35 -7.89
C ARG A 67 7.17 13.76 -8.77
N TYR A 68 8.32 13.38 -8.21
CA TYR A 68 9.38 12.73 -8.96
C TYR A 68 8.91 11.39 -9.54
N ARG A 69 8.26 10.53 -8.74
CA ARG A 69 7.67 9.27 -9.22
C ARG A 69 6.60 9.50 -10.28
N GLY A 70 5.76 10.52 -10.11
CA GLY A 70 4.77 10.91 -11.12
C GLY A 70 5.42 11.32 -12.45
N TRP A 71 6.56 11.99 -12.41
CA TRP A 71 7.34 12.32 -13.60
C TRP A 71 7.92 11.06 -14.25
N GLU A 72 8.51 10.15 -13.47
CA GLU A 72 9.01 8.86 -14.00
C GLU A 72 7.89 8.05 -14.66
N ALA A 73 6.74 7.95 -14.00
CA ALA A 73 5.57 7.26 -14.54
C ALA A 73 5.11 7.85 -15.87
N LYS A 74 5.06 9.18 -15.97
CA LYS A 74 4.67 9.90 -17.18
C LYS A 74 5.66 9.69 -18.33
N ASN A 75 6.94 9.51 -18.02
CA ASN A 75 8.00 9.27 -19.02
C ASN A 75 8.22 7.76 -19.32
N GLY A 76 7.38 6.89 -18.79
CA GLY A 76 7.43 5.46 -19.08
C GLY A 76 8.54 4.68 -18.35
N ASN A 77 9.13 5.25 -17.30
CA ASN A 77 10.25 4.66 -16.55
C ASN A 77 9.81 3.63 -15.48
N ILE A 78 8.56 3.16 -15.55
CA ILE A 78 8.05 2.12 -14.64
C ILE A 78 8.31 0.74 -15.26
N SER A 79 8.89 -0.18 -14.49
CA SER A 79 9.10 -1.55 -14.94
C SER A 79 7.78 -2.27 -15.22
N PHE A 80 7.78 -3.20 -16.19
CA PHE A 80 6.60 -4.01 -16.50
C PHE A 80 6.11 -4.78 -15.25
N ALA A 81 7.02 -5.36 -14.47
CA ALA A 81 6.67 -6.09 -13.25
C ALA A 81 5.96 -5.17 -12.22
N ALA A 82 6.50 -3.99 -11.94
CA ALA A 82 5.88 -3.02 -11.04
C ALA A 82 4.47 -2.65 -11.51
N ARG A 83 4.32 -2.35 -12.81
CA ARG A 83 3.00 -2.04 -13.39
C ARG A 83 2.00 -3.18 -13.25
N GLN A 84 2.43 -4.44 -13.42
CA GLN A 84 1.54 -5.59 -13.26
C GLN A 84 1.18 -5.85 -11.79
N LEU A 85 2.11 -5.68 -10.87
CA LEU A 85 1.89 -5.89 -9.44
C LEU A 85 0.95 -4.85 -8.82
N THR A 86 0.97 -3.63 -9.33
CA THR A 86 0.14 -2.52 -8.81
C THR A 86 -1.31 -2.56 -9.30
N GLU A 87 -1.66 -3.43 -10.25
CA GLU A 87 -3.03 -3.67 -10.70
C GLU A 87 -3.83 -4.52 -9.70
N THR A 88 -3.96 -4.01 -8.47
CA THR A 88 -4.51 -4.74 -7.32
C THR A 88 -5.94 -5.20 -7.50
N ASP A 89 -6.78 -4.42 -8.19
CA ASP A 89 -8.18 -4.81 -8.46
C ASP A 89 -8.29 -5.99 -9.41
N ARG A 90 -7.50 -5.97 -10.48
CA ARG A 90 -7.43 -7.08 -11.43
C ARG A 90 -6.86 -8.33 -10.74
N ASN A 91 -5.72 -8.16 -10.06
CA ASN A 91 -5.03 -9.26 -9.39
C ASN A 91 -5.90 -9.87 -8.27
N GLY A 92 -6.59 -9.03 -7.49
CA GLY A 92 -7.49 -9.46 -6.44
C GLY A 92 -8.68 -10.25 -6.95
N LYS A 93 -9.34 -9.77 -8.02
CA LYS A 93 -10.46 -10.48 -8.65
C LYS A 93 -10.03 -11.83 -9.21
N MET A 94 -8.89 -11.88 -9.90
CA MET A 94 -8.35 -13.13 -10.44
C MET A 94 -7.93 -14.08 -9.31
N GLY A 95 -7.22 -13.56 -8.30
CA GLY A 95 -6.77 -14.32 -7.17
C GLY A 95 -7.90 -14.95 -6.36
N CYS A 96 -8.98 -14.21 -6.09
CA CYS A 96 -10.18 -14.74 -5.44
C CYS A 96 -10.89 -15.78 -6.30
N GLY A 97 -11.03 -15.55 -7.61
CA GLY A 97 -11.69 -16.47 -8.53
C GLY A 97 -10.99 -17.82 -8.66
N MET A 98 -9.68 -17.87 -8.42
CA MET A 98 -8.86 -19.09 -8.48
C MET A 98 -8.00 -19.23 -7.20
N SER A 99 -8.55 -18.94 -6.04
CA SER A 99 -7.81 -18.79 -4.79
C SER A 99 -6.94 -20.00 -4.43
N SER A 100 -7.45 -21.21 -4.61
CA SER A 100 -6.68 -22.43 -4.34
C SER A 100 -5.43 -22.54 -5.22
N LEU A 101 -5.54 -22.21 -6.50
CA LEU A 101 -4.41 -22.26 -7.44
C LEU A 101 -3.45 -21.09 -7.20
N ALA A 102 -3.99 -19.89 -6.99
CA ALA A 102 -3.20 -18.69 -6.73
C ALA A 102 -2.40 -18.82 -5.44
N ASN A 103 -3.01 -19.28 -4.35
CA ASN A 103 -2.36 -19.48 -3.08
C ASN A 103 -1.30 -20.59 -3.15
N TRP A 104 -1.60 -21.71 -3.83
CA TRP A 104 -0.60 -22.74 -4.08
C TRP A 104 0.60 -22.21 -4.88
N ALA A 105 0.37 -21.41 -5.90
CA ALA A 105 1.45 -20.84 -6.71
C ALA A 105 2.27 -19.78 -5.96
N CYS A 106 1.66 -19.07 -5.01
CA CYS A 106 2.29 -18.02 -4.20
C CYS A 106 2.88 -18.53 -2.88
N ASP A 107 2.65 -19.79 -2.52
CA ASP A 107 3.17 -20.38 -1.29
C ASP A 107 4.71 -20.37 -1.28
N ASN A 108 5.32 -19.88 -0.21
CA ASN A 108 6.78 -19.75 -0.11
C ASN A 108 7.52 -21.08 -0.02
N SER A 109 6.82 -22.18 0.30
CA SER A 109 7.36 -23.54 0.25
C SER A 109 7.36 -24.14 -1.17
N ASN A 110 6.71 -23.49 -2.15
CA ASN A 110 6.60 -23.98 -3.50
C ASN A 110 7.88 -23.75 -4.32
N ASN A 111 8.75 -24.72 -4.32
CA ASN A 111 10.04 -24.67 -5.02
C ASN A 111 9.93 -24.65 -6.56
N LEU A 112 8.75 -24.87 -7.12
CA LEU A 112 8.54 -24.84 -8.58
C LEU A 112 8.16 -23.44 -9.08
N THR A 113 7.19 -22.80 -8.44
CA THR A 113 6.63 -21.52 -8.91
C THR A 113 7.37 -20.30 -8.35
N ARG A 114 7.93 -20.37 -7.14
CA ARG A 114 8.60 -19.24 -6.49
C ARG A 114 9.86 -18.74 -7.22
N PRO A 115 10.74 -19.62 -7.75
CA PRO A 115 11.86 -19.15 -8.58
C PRO A 115 11.40 -18.43 -9.86
N ILE A 116 10.29 -18.87 -10.46
CA ILE A 116 9.71 -18.23 -11.64
C ILE A 116 9.16 -16.85 -11.29
N LEU A 117 8.44 -16.72 -10.18
CA LEU A 117 7.94 -15.44 -9.67
C LEU A 117 9.09 -14.47 -9.34
N GLN A 118 10.18 -14.97 -8.77
CA GLN A 118 11.36 -14.15 -8.52
C GLN A 118 11.98 -13.62 -9.81
N ALA A 119 12.15 -14.47 -10.80
CA ALA A 119 12.74 -14.08 -12.09
C ALA A 119 11.83 -13.12 -12.89
N ALA A 120 10.51 -13.35 -12.87
CA ALA A 120 9.54 -12.60 -13.67
C ALA A 120 9.08 -11.29 -13.02
N ALA A 121 8.90 -11.28 -11.71
CA ALA A 121 8.30 -10.17 -10.96
C ALA A 121 9.23 -9.54 -9.91
N GLY A 122 10.44 -10.06 -9.71
CA GLY A 122 11.39 -9.58 -8.71
C GLY A 122 10.98 -9.89 -7.26
N ILE A 123 9.96 -10.72 -7.05
CA ILE A 123 9.51 -11.09 -5.71
C ILE A 123 10.44 -12.18 -5.15
N HIS A 124 11.14 -11.87 -4.06
CA HIS A 124 12.06 -12.84 -3.45
C HIS A 124 11.33 -14.16 -3.13
N ARG A 125 11.98 -15.31 -3.40
CA ARG A 125 11.35 -16.63 -3.25
C ARG A 125 10.84 -16.91 -1.83
N ASP A 126 11.55 -16.41 -0.80
CA ASP A 126 11.19 -16.63 0.60
C ASP A 126 10.22 -15.58 1.15
N ALA A 127 9.82 -14.58 0.33
CA ALA A 127 8.86 -13.57 0.77
C ALA A 127 7.49 -14.22 1.02
N VAL A 128 6.91 -13.98 2.20
CA VAL A 128 5.55 -14.42 2.51
C VAL A 128 4.58 -13.48 1.82
N LEU A 129 3.78 -14.03 0.90
CA LEU A 129 2.75 -13.28 0.20
C LEU A 129 1.39 -13.48 0.88
N PRO A 130 0.53 -12.44 0.90
CA PRO A 130 -0.82 -12.59 1.43
C PRO A 130 -1.62 -13.59 0.58
N GLU A 131 -2.35 -14.47 1.23
CA GLU A 131 -3.26 -15.38 0.56
C GLU A 131 -4.49 -14.64 0.00
N PHE A 132 -5.06 -15.13 -1.09
CA PHE A 132 -6.33 -14.67 -1.61
C PHE A 132 -7.48 -15.41 -0.93
N SER A 133 -8.47 -14.65 -0.47
CA SER A 133 -9.71 -15.21 0.05
C SER A 133 -10.52 -15.88 -1.06
N ALA A 134 -11.22 -16.96 -0.75
CA ALA A 134 -12.08 -17.65 -1.71
C ALA A 134 -13.26 -16.76 -2.21
N LYS A 135 -13.67 -15.81 -1.36
CA LYS A 135 -14.73 -14.83 -1.68
C LYS A 135 -14.31 -13.46 -1.18
N PRO A 136 -14.45 -12.40 -1.99
CA PRO A 136 -14.16 -11.05 -1.56
C PRO A 136 -15.09 -10.61 -0.42
N LEU A 137 -14.69 -9.63 0.37
CA LEU A 137 -15.52 -9.09 1.46
C LEU A 137 -16.83 -8.50 0.92
N THR A 138 -16.82 -7.94 -0.27
CA THR A 138 -17.99 -7.38 -0.96
C THR A 138 -18.90 -8.43 -1.63
N ASP A 139 -18.63 -9.73 -1.44
CA ASP A 139 -19.50 -10.79 -1.99
C ASP A 139 -20.90 -10.71 -1.38
N SER A 140 -21.93 -10.63 -2.24
CA SER A 140 -23.33 -10.50 -1.82
C SER A 140 -23.91 -11.73 -1.10
N GLY A 141 -23.23 -12.86 -1.22
CA GLY A 141 -23.63 -14.12 -0.55
C GLY A 141 -23.06 -14.27 0.86
N ARG A 142 -22.44 -13.22 1.45
CA ARG A 142 -21.99 -13.25 2.83
C ARG A 142 -23.14 -13.09 3.81
N GLU A 143 -23.15 -13.89 4.88
CA GLU A 143 -24.09 -13.74 5.97
C GLU A 143 -23.93 -12.39 6.66
N LYS A 144 -25.05 -11.69 6.83
CA LYS A 144 -25.09 -10.48 7.64
C LYS A 144 -25.44 -10.86 9.08
N PRO A 145 -24.68 -10.39 10.08
CA PRO A 145 -25.02 -10.66 11.48
C PRO A 145 -26.32 -9.95 11.87
N GLU A 146 -27.05 -10.54 12.81
CA GLU A 146 -28.24 -9.90 13.43
C GLU A 146 -27.84 -8.64 14.20
N ILE A 147 -28.60 -7.58 14.00
CA ILE A 147 -28.35 -6.30 14.66
C ILE A 147 -28.99 -6.31 16.06
N ASN A 148 -28.20 -6.00 17.07
CA ASN A 148 -28.69 -5.89 18.45
C ASN A 148 -29.58 -4.65 18.61
N THR A 149 -30.87 -4.88 18.63
CA THR A 149 -31.87 -3.81 18.77
C THR A 149 -31.92 -3.17 20.17
N ASN A 150 -31.28 -3.78 21.17
CA ASN A 150 -31.21 -3.27 22.54
C ASN A 150 -29.94 -2.43 22.80
N ALA A 151 -29.07 -2.32 21.85
CA ALA A 151 -27.82 -1.57 22.01
C ALA A 151 -28.06 -0.05 21.97
N PRO A 152 -27.27 0.77 22.71
CA PRO A 152 -27.45 2.22 22.74
C PRO A 152 -27.28 2.92 21.39
N ALA A 153 -26.55 2.30 20.45
CA ALA A 153 -26.33 2.85 19.11
C ALA A 153 -27.34 2.31 18.06
N PHE A 154 -28.37 1.58 18.49
CA PHE A 154 -29.38 1.06 17.57
C PHE A 154 -30.00 2.15 16.68
N GLY A 155 -30.14 1.84 15.40
CA GLY A 155 -30.65 2.76 14.40
C GLY A 155 -29.58 3.63 13.70
N ARG A 156 -28.33 3.59 14.15
CA ARG A 156 -27.23 4.22 13.45
C ARG A 156 -26.78 3.36 12.26
N LYS A 157 -26.19 4.03 11.25
CA LYS A 157 -25.63 3.38 10.07
C LYS A 157 -24.16 3.74 9.91
N ALA A 158 -23.38 2.80 9.39
CA ALA A 158 -21.98 2.99 9.06
C ALA A 158 -21.66 2.40 7.69
N VAL A 159 -20.73 3.04 6.98
CA VAL A 159 -20.18 2.53 5.72
C VAL A 159 -18.75 2.09 5.96
N ILE A 160 -18.43 0.88 5.56
CA ILE A 160 -17.07 0.32 5.61
C ILE A 160 -16.49 0.34 4.21
N TYR A 161 -15.45 1.15 4.00
CA TYR A 161 -14.67 1.09 2.79
C TYR A 161 -13.69 -0.08 2.89
N ALA A 162 -13.95 -1.15 2.15
CA ALA A 162 -13.04 -2.27 2.05
C ALA A 162 -11.82 -1.87 1.20
N THR A 163 -10.63 -1.89 1.77
CA THR A 163 -9.39 -1.73 0.99
C THR A 163 -9.17 -2.95 0.09
N CYS A 164 -8.27 -2.85 -0.90
CA CYS A 164 -7.95 -4.02 -1.75
C CYS A 164 -7.50 -5.22 -0.90
N PHE A 165 -6.65 -5.00 0.10
CA PHE A 165 -6.21 -6.05 1.01
C PHE A 165 -7.36 -6.63 1.85
N GLY A 166 -8.20 -5.78 2.45
CA GLY A 166 -9.37 -6.21 3.23
C GLY A 166 -10.44 -6.90 2.37
N ASN A 167 -10.55 -6.51 1.09
CA ASN A 167 -11.54 -7.11 0.19
C ASN A 167 -11.11 -8.47 -0.37
N TYR A 168 -9.83 -8.62 -0.74
CA TYR A 168 -9.36 -9.78 -1.50
C TYR A 168 -8.50 -10.75 -0.71
N ASN A 169 -7.83 -10.29 0.34
CA ASN A 169 -6.86 -11.09 1.10
C ASN A 169 -7.32 -11.38 2.54
N ASN A 170 -7.49 -10.36 3.37
CA ASN A 170 -7.87 -10.54 4.76
C ASN A 170 -9.30 -10.09 5.04
N THR A 171 -10.26 -10.84 4.57
CA THR A 171 -11.69 -10.56 4.76
C THR A 171 -12.15 -10.72 6.20
N ALA A 172 -11.40 -11.46 7.03
CA ALA A 172 -11.73 -11.70 8.44
C ALA A 172 -11.79 -10.40 9.26
N ILE A 173 -10.96 -9.40 8.94
CA ILE A 173 -10.99 -8.08 9.57
C ILE A 173 -12.35 -7.39 9.32
N GLY A 174 -12.83 -7.43 8.08
CA GLY A 174 -14.13 -6.86 7.70
C GLY A 174 -15.29 -7.60 8.38
N ASP A 175 -15.25 -8.93 8.36
CA ASP A 175 -16.27 -9.76 9.01
C ASP A 175 -16.35 -9.49 10.52
N ALA A 176 -15.20 -9.37 11.19
CA ALA A 176 -15.15 -9.02 12.60
C ALA A 176 -15.70 -7.62 12.88
N THR A 177 -15.34 -6.64 12.03
CA THR A 177 -15.81 -5.26 12.15
C THR A 177 -17.33 -5.19 12.03
N ILE A 178 -17.92 -5.87 11.04
CA ILE A 178 -19.37 -5.93 10.85
C ILE A 178 -20.06 -6.55 12.07
N LYS A 179 -19.52 -7.66 12.59
CA LYS A 179 -20.06 -8.31 13.79
C LYS A 179 -20.03 -7.40 15.02
N VAL A 180 -18.92 -6.71 15.25
CA VAL A 180 -18.78 -5.76 16.37
C VAL A 180 -19.79 -4.61 16.23
N LEU A 181 -19.92 -4.03 15.04
CA LEU A 181 -20.87 -2.95 14.79
C LEU A 181 -22.31 -3.41 14.95
N ALA A 182 -22.67 -4.60 14.46
CA ALA A 182 -24.01 -5.19 14.64
C ALA A 182 -24.35 -5.43 16.11
N GLN A 183 -23.39 -5.92 16.92
CA GLN A 183 -23.58 -6.06 18.37
C GLN A 183 -23.78 -4.72 19.08
N ASN A 184 -23.24 -3.64 18.53
CA ASN A 184 -23.49 -2.28 19.02
C ASN A 184 -24.77 -1.63 18.42
N GLY A 185 -25.55 -2.37 17.64
CA GLY A 185 -26.83 -1.90 17.08
C GLY A 185 -26.68 -1.09 15.78
N ILE A 186 -25.50 -1.13 15.14
CA ILE A 186 -25.19 -0.34 13.96
C ILE A 186 -25.35 -1.20 12.70
N GLU A 187 -26.21 -0.74 11.79
CA GLU A 187 -26.32 -1.32 10.44
C GLU A 187 -25.11 -0.92 9.59
N THR A 188 -24.50 -1.88 8.91
CA THR A 188 -23.31 -1.63 8.09
C THR A 188 -23.54 -1.94 6.62
N GLU A 189 -22.96 -1.08 5.77
CA GLU A 189 -22.82 -1.28 4.34
C GLU A 189 -21.32 -1.39 4.00
N ILE A 190 -20.97 -2.34 3.16
CA ILE A 190 -19.57 -2.49 2.66
C ILE A 190 -19.53 -1.92 1.25
N VAL A 191 -18.58 -1.00 1.03
CA VAL A 191 -18.35 -0.41 -0.27
C VAL A 191 -16.89 -0.61 -0.71
N TYR A 192 -16.71 -0.97 -1.97
CA TYR A 192 -15.40 -1.05 -2.61
C TYR A 192 -15.52 -0.67 -4.08
N PRO A 193 -15.57 0.61 -4.41
CA PRO A 193 -15.68 1.05 -5.82
C PRO A 193 -14.40 0.73 -6.62
N ARG A 194 -13.22 0.88 -6.01
CA ARG A 194 -11.90 0.59 -6.60
C ARG A 194 -10.79 0.69 -5.55
N CYS A 195 -9.57 0.31 -5.92
CA CYS A 195 -8.38 0.54 -5.11
C CYS A 195 -8.19 2.04 -4.80
N CYS A 196 -7.67 2.35 -3.60
CA CYS A 196 -7.38 3.74 -3.19
C CYS A 196 -6.21 4.37 -3.95
N GLY A 197 -5.43 3.60 -4.71
CA GLY A 197 -4.28 4.06 -5.48
C GLY A 197 -2.94 3.97 -4.75
N MET A 198 -2.91 3.66 -3.46
CA MET A 198 -1.66 3.59 -2.69
C MET A 198 -0.59 2.68 -3.30
N PRO A 199 -0.89 1.50 -3.83
CA PRO A 199 0.11 0.64 -4.47
C PRO A 199 0.69 1.20 -5.77
N GLN A 200 0.07 2.20 -6.37
CA GLN A 200 0.54 2.84 -7.60
C GLN A 200 1.46 4.05 -7.34
N LEU A 201 1.56 4.49 -6.08
CA LEU A 201 2.42 5.59 -5.66
C LEU A 201 3.83 5.10 -5.35
#